data_3e34625ab47216284c7be92d8746e923
#
_entry.id   3e34625ab47216284c7be92d8746e923
#
_cell.length_a   1.000
_cell.length_b   1.000
_cell.length_c   1.000
_cell.angle_alpha   90.00
_cell.angle_beta   90.00
_cell.angle_gamma   90.00
#
_symmetry.space_group_name_H-M   'P 1'
#
loop_
_entity.id
_entity.type
_entity.pdbx_description
1 polymer ?
#
loop_
_entity_poly.entity_id
_entity_poly.type
_entity_poly.pdbx_seq_one_letter_code
_entity_poly.pdbx_strand_id
1 'polypeptide(L)'
;RKLIGNKRGKRYFVDYLLSFKNTNLAIVEAKADDKDPLDGLQQSINYAQKLKIDFVYATNGLKIFEHSLIEGNGKWIDSYPTPQELFERKFGKIDTKVETTITYPFHLEDGMKPRFYQQIAVQKAIEASANNKDRVLLTLATGTGKTYIAFQIVYRLFQSKWNKDGSNRRPKILFLADRNILKSQAINQFNSMEKDIVEITGKEIRKRGGKVPTNANVFFAIYQSIAENKKQIEKTQEDEEDDVSGYY
;
A
#
# COMPACT_ATOMS: atom_id res chain seq x y z
N ARG A 1 -11.58 -4.35 -14.48
CA ARG A 1 -11.74 -4.03 -15.92
C ARG A 1 -10.38 -3.70 -16.50
N LYS A 2 -9.94 -4.44 -17.52
CA LYS A 2 -8.75 -4.11 -18.31
C LYS A 2 -9.24 -3.52 -19.63
N LEU A 3 -8.77 -2.32 -19.94
CA LEU A 3 -8.95 -1.75 -21.29
C LEU A 3 -7.85 -2.34 -22.18
N ILE A 4 -8.24 -3.01 -23.26
CA ILE A 4 -7.34 -3.43 -24.34
C ILE A 4 -7.77 -2.61 -25.55
N GLY A 5 -7.01 -1.60 -25.89
CA GLY A 5 -7.40 -0.60 -26.88
C GLY A 5 -8.67 0.16 -26.42
N ASN A 6 -9.56 0.53 -27.35
CA ASN A 6 -10.84 1.19 -27.05
C ASN A 6 -11.98 0.25 -26.59
N LYS A 7 -11.70 -1.04 -26.34
CA LYS A 7 -12.71 -2.01 -25.91
C LYS A 7 -12.54 -2.36 -24.43
N ARG A 8 -13.64 -2.36 -23.68
CA ARG A 8 -13.67 -2.87 -22.30
C ARG A 8 -13.33 -4.36 -22.31
N GLY A 9 -12.31 -4.76 -21.58
CA GLY A 9 -11.93 -6.16 -21.40
C GLY A 9 -13.05 -6.99 -20.77
N LYS A 10 -12.97 -8.31 -20.93
CA LYS A 10 -13.92 -9.27 -20.38
C LYS A 10 -14.03 -9.09 -18.86
N ARG A 11 -15.24 -9.06 -18.32
CA ARG A 11 -15.46 -9.09 -16.87
C ARG A 11 -15.02 -10.45 -16.35
N TYR A 12 -14.33 -10.43 -15.24
CA TYR A 12 -13.91 -11.61 -14.52
C TYR A 12 -14.79 -11.72 -13.27
N PHE A 13 -15.29 -12.90 -13.00
CA PHE A 13 -16.06 -13.21 -11.82
C PHE A 13 -15.37 -14.37 -11.12
N VAL A 14 -15.38 -14.35 -9.82
CA VAL A 14 -15.05 -15.48 -8.95
C VAL A 14 -16.28 -15.73 -8.10
N ASP A 15 -16.57 -16.97 -7.78
CA ASP A 15 -17.77 -17.29 -7.00
C ASP A 15 -17.61 -16.78 -5.58
N TYR A 16 -16.46 -17.08 -4.94
CA TYR A 16 -16.18 -16.61 -3.60
C TYR A 16 -14.74 -16.10 -3.47
N LEU A 17 -14.59 -15.04 -2.70
CA LEU A 17 -13.31 -14.48 -2.29
C LEU A 17 -13.18 -14.62 -0.76
N LEU A 18 -12.23 -15.42 -0.31
CA LEU A 18 -11.97 -15.65 1.11
C LEU A 18 -10.98 -14.63 1.63
N SER A 19 -11.39 -13.89 2.66
CA SER A 19 -10.57 -12.85 3.29
C SER A 19 -10.46 -13.08 4.78
N PHE A 20 -9.29 -12.84 5.33
CA PHE A 20 -9.02 -12.92 6.76
C PHE A 20 -8.06 -11.80 7.18
N LYS A 21 -8.32 -11.16 8.33
CA LYS A 21 -7.51 -10.05 8.85
C LYS A 21 -7.23 -8.98 7.76
N ASN A 22 -8.28 -8.54 7.06
CA ASN A 22 -8.22 -7.57 5.95
C ASN A 22 -7.34 -7.97 4.76
N THR A 23 -6.96 -9.24 4.65
CA THR A 23 -6.15 -9.78 3.57
C THR A 23 -6.96 -10.80 2.76
N ASN A 24 -6.93 -10.68 1.44
CA ASN A 24 -7.50 -11.69 0.55
C ASN A 24 -6.54 -12.89 0.47
N LEU A 25 -7.01 -14.06 0.86
CA LEU A 25 -6.20 -15.26 0.95
C LEU A 25 -6.46 -16.24 -0.19
N ALA A 26 -7.73 -16.50 -0.50
CA ALA A 26 -8.10 -17.52 -1.47
C ALA A 26 -9.30 -17.14 -2.34
N ILE A 27 -9.41 -17.81 -3.46
CA ILE A 27 -10.60 -17.84 -4.33
C ILE A 27 -11.19 -19.22 -4.26
N VAL A 28 -12.53 -19.32 -4.29
CA VAL A 28 -13.24 -20.58 -4.47
C VAL A 28 -14.07 -20.50 -5.76
N GLU A 29 -13.90 -21.48 -6.61
CA GLU A 29 -14.74 -21.74 -7.78
C GLU A 29 -15.66 -22.93 -7.45
N ALA A 30 -16.96 -22.73 -7.51
CA ALA A 30 -17.96 -23.74 -7.18
C ALA A 30 -18.67 -24.24 -8.45
N LYS A 31 -18.83 -25.52 -8.55
CA LYS A 31 -19.59 -26.19 -9.62
C LYS A 31 -20.76 -26.97 -9.02
N ALA A 32 -21.73 -27.31 -9.84
CA ALA A 32 -22.79 -28.22 -9.45
C ALA A 32 -22.21 -29.60 -9.12
N ASP A 33 -22.90 -30.36 -8.31
CA ASP A 33 -22.45 -31.65 -7.79
C ASP A 33 -22.25 -32.73 -8.91
N ASP A 34 -22.94 -32.58 -10.03
CA ASP A 34 -22.81 -33.41 -11.23
C ASP A 34 -21.64 -33.01 -12.15
N LYS A 35 -20.89 -31.95 -11.82
CA LYS A 35 -19.75 -31.42 -12.60
C LYS A 35 -18.43 -31.80 -12.02
N ASP A 36 -17.39 -31.82 -12.87
CA ASP A 36 -16.02 -31.94 -12.39
C ASP A 36 -15.61 -30.63 -11.67
N PRO A 37 -15.14 -30.70 -10.40
CA PRO A 37 -14.61 -29.53 -9.70
C PRO A 37 -13.53 -28.79 -10.49
N LEU A 38 -12.74 -29.49 -11.29
CA LEU A 38 -11.63 -28.92 -12.06
C LEU A 38 -12.09 -28.12 -13.28
N ASP A 39 -13.37 -28.22 -13.65
CA ASP A 39 -13.94 -27.39 -14.71
C ASP A 39 -13.88 -25.91 -14.32
N GLY A 40 -13.05 -25.16 -15.00
CA GLY A 40 -12.81 -23.74 -14.69
C GLY A 40 -11.63 -23.43 -13.76
N LEU A 41 -10.94 -24.45 -13.21
CA LEU A 41 -9.78 -24.26 -12.35
C LEU A 41 -8.72 -23.37 -12.99
N GLN A 42 -8.37 -23.59 -14.26
CA GLN A 42 -7.37 -22.78 -14.97
C GLN A 42 -7.80 -21.31 -15.08
N GLN A 43 -9.10 -21.06 -15.25
CA GLN A 43 -9.64 -19.71 -15.27
C GLN A 43 -9.48 -19.03 -13.89
N SER A 44 -9.78 -19.75 -12.82
CA SER A 44 -9.65 -19.26 -11.45
C SER A 44 -8.18 -19.02 -11.05
N ILE A 45 -7.26 -19.87 -11.50
CA ILE A 45 -5.82 -19.64 -11.36
C ILE A 45 -5.40 -18.33 -12.04
N ASN A 46 -5.84 -18.10 -13.26
CA ASN A 46 -5.56 -16.85 -13.99
C ASN A 46 -6.12 -15.62 -13.27
N TYR A 47 -7.27 -15.76 -12.59
CA TYR A 47 -7.85 -14.69 -11.78
C TYR A 47 -7.03 -14.44 -10.51
N ALA A 48 -6.68 -15.51 -9.81
CA ALA A 48 -5.86 -15.44 -8.60
C ALA A 48 -4.51 -14.73 -8.87
N GLN A 49 -3.85 -15.07 -9.97
CA GLN A 49 -2.61 -14.39 -10.40
C GLN A 49 -2.81 -12.88 -10.61
N LYS A 50 -3.90 -12.46 -11.26
CA LYS A 50 -4.22 -11.04 -11.49
C LYS A 50 -4.59 -10.31 -10.20
N LEU A 51 -5.27 -10.99 -9.28
CA LEU A 51 -5.67 -10.45 -7.98
C LEU A 51 -4.56 -10.58 -6.93
N LYS A 52 -3.42 -11.23 -7.27
CA LYS A 52 -2.32 -11.49 -6.34
C LYS A 52 -2.75 -12.27 -5.10
N ILE A 53 -3.62 -13.28 -5.35
CA ILE A 53 -4.14 -14.22 -4.36
C ILE A 53 -3.39 -15.54 -4.54
N ASP A 54 -3.01 -16.16 -3.44
CA ASP A 54 -2.04 -17.25 -3.45
C ASP A 54 -2.69 -18.65 -3.47
N PHE A 55 -3.98 -18.76 -3.07
CA PHE A 55 -4.66 -20.04 -3.02
C PHE A 55 -5.94 -20.03 -3.86
N VAL A 56 -6.20 -21.14 -4.56
CA VAL A 56 -7.40 -21.37 -5.35
C VAL A 56 -8.01 -22.70 -4.95
N TYR A 57 -9.29 -22.69 -4.67
CA TYR A 57 -10.07 -23.88 -4.42
C TYR A 57 -11.08 -24.09 -5.55
N ALA A 58 -11.20 -25.33 -6.01
CA ALA A 58 -12.25 -25.76 -6.91
C ALA A 58 -13.08 -26.87 -6.22
N THR A 59 -14.40 -26.74 -6.23
CA THR A 59 -15.28 -27.67 -5.53
C THR A 59 -16.60 -27.87 -6.28
N ASN A 60 -17.21 -29.04 -6.10
CA ASN A 60 -18.60 -29.30 -6.48
C ASN A 60 -19.48 -29.68 -5.25
N GLY A 61 -19.01 -29.32 -4.04
CA GLY A 61 -19.69 -29.67 -2.79
C GLY A 61 -19.36 -31.08 -2.27
N LEU A 62 -18.90 -31.99 -3.12
CA LEU A 62 -18.53 -33.37 -2.75
C LEU A 62 -17.02 -33.55 -2.63
N LYS A 63 -16.26 -32.84 -3.45
CA LYS A 63 -14.80 -32.91 -3.49
C LYS A 63 -14.22 -31.50 -3.50
N ILE A 64 -13.03 -31.35 -2.96
CA ILE A 64 -12.32 -30.07 -2.91
C ILE A 64 -10.92 -30.27 -3.46
N PHE A 65 -10.57 -29.47 -4.47
CA PHE A 65 -9.23 -29.39 -5.01
C PHE A 65 -8.60 -28.06 -4.59
N GLU A 66 -7.43 -28.12 -3.97
CA GLU A 66 -6.62 -26.95 -3.64
C GLU A 66 -5.51 -26.77 -4.66
N HIS A 67 -5.28 -25.55 -5.16
CA HIS A 67 -4.11 -25.17 -5.92
C HIS A 67 -3.39 -24.02 -5.23
N SER A 68 -2.11 -24.22 -4.92
CA SER A 68 -1.24 -23.22 -4.31
C SER A 68 -0.37 -22.56 -5.38
N LEU A 69 -0.51 -21.25 -5.56
CA LEU A 69 0.35 -20.46 -6.46
C LEU A 69 1.75 -20.22 -5.84
N ILE A 70 1.90 -20.39 -4.53
CA ILE A 70 3.19 -20.31 -3.85
C ILE A 70 4.02 -21.55 -4.15
N GLU A 71 3.40 -22.73 -4.05
CA GLU A 71 4.03 -24.03 -4.26
C GLU A 71 4.05 -24.46 -5.72
N GLY A 72 3.17 -23.86 -6.55
CA GLY A 72 3.04 -24.18 -7.97
C GLY A 72 2.36 -25.53 -8.25
N ASN A 73 1.67 -26.13 -7.27
CA ASN A 73 1.05 -27.44 -7.37
C ASN A 73 -0.38 -27.44 -6.84
N GLY A 74 -1.09 -28.53 -7.08
CA GLY A 74 -2.44 -28.74 -6.56
C GLY A 74 -2.63 -30.15 -6.02
N LYS A 75 -3.59 -30.30 -5.10
CA LYS A 75 -3.95 -31.56 -4.44
C LYS A 75 -5.42 -31.63 -4.08
N TRP A 76 -5.97 -32.82 -3.99
CA TRP A 76 -7.27 -33.05 -3.38
C TRP A 76 -7.13 -32.96 -1.85
N ILE A 77 -8.14 -32.37 -1.23
CA ILE A 77 -8.21 -32.21 0.23
C ILE A 77 -9.60 -32.61 0.73
N ASP A 78 -9.69 -33.10 1.96
CA ASP A 78 -10.95 -33.53 2.59
C ASP A 78 -11.69 -32.35 3.22
N SER A 79 -10.96 -31.32 3.66
CA SER A 79 -11.53 -30.13 4.28
C SER A 79 -10.72 -28.89 3.96
N TYR A 80 -11.37 -27.73 3.97
CA TYR A 80 -10.66 -26.45 3.85
C TYR A 80 -9.74 -26.22 5.04
N PRO A 81 -8.54 -25.67 4.82
CA PRO A 81 -7.72 -25.18 5.92
C PRO A 81 -8.41 -24.01 6.62
N THR A 82 -8.11 -23.82 7.89
CA THR A 82 -8.62 -22.68 8.65
C THR A 82 -8.09 -21.36 8.08
N PRO A 83 -8.78 -20.22 8.28
CA PRO A 83 -8.28 -18.92 7.85
C PRO A 83 -6.91 -18.58 8.44
N GLN A 84 -6.62 -19.01 9.66
CA GLN A 84 -5.33 -18.80 10.32
C GLN A 84 -4.22 -19.63 9.65
N GLU A 85 -4.48 -20.89 9.32
CA GLU A 85 -3.53 -21.74 8.58
C GLU A 85 -3.19 -21.15 7.20
N LEU A 86 -4.19 -20.67 6.44
CA LEU A 86 -3.96 -19.99 5.17
C LEU A 86 -3.12 -18.72 5.33
N PHE A 87 -3.38 -17.96 6.38
CA PHE A 87 -2.62 -16.75 6.67
C PHE A 87 -1.16 -17.08 6.98
N GLU A 88 -0.91 -18.11 7.79
CA GLU A 88 0.42 -18.59 8.14
C GLU A 88 1.16 -19.19 6.93
N ARG A 89 0.45 -19.90 6.05
CA ARG A 89 1.04 -20.41 4.80
C ARG A 89 1.46 -19.28 3.86
N LYS A 90 0.72 -18.17 3.85
CA LYS A 90 1.04 -17.00 3.02
C LYS A 90 2.22 -16.18 3.57
N PHE A 91 2.21 -15.89 4.85
CA PHE A 91 3.16 -14.94 5.46
C PHE A 91 4.26 -15.61 6.29
N GLY A 92 4.13 -16.88 6.59
CA GLY A 92 4.98 -17.57 7.55
C GLY A 92 4.69 -17.14 8.99
N LYS A 93 5.63 -17.44 9.88
CA LYS A 93 5.61 -16.91 11.25
C LYS A 93 6.15 -15.48 11.23
N ILE A 94 5.28 -14.52 11.39
CA ILE A 94 5.62 -13.09 11.48
C ILE A 94 5.44 -12.61 12.91
N ASP A 95 6.22 -11.59 13.31
CA ASP A 95 6.05 -10.98 14.61
C ASP A 95 4.74 -10.17 14.69
N THR A 96 4.26 -9.91 15.90
CA THR A 96 3.00 -9.22 16.16
C THR A 96 2.96 -7.82 15.55
N LYS A 97 4.09 -7.11 15.47
CA LYS A 97 4.17 -5.77 14.89
C LYS A 97 3.96 -5.80 13.38
N VAL A 98 4.64 -6.73 12.70
CA VAL A 98 4.50 -6.97 11.27
C VAL A 98 3.06 -7.39 10.96
N GLU A 99 2.51 -8.33 11.72
CA GLU A 99 1.13 -8.78 11.56
C GLU A 99 0.16 -7.61 11.71
N THR A 100 0.26 -6.83 12.78
CA THR A 100 -0.59 -5.65 13.02
C THR A 100 -0.54 -4.67 11.86
N THR A 101 0.65 -4.44 11.29
CA THR A 101 0.83 -3.51 10.16
C THR A 101 0.18 -4.05 8.89
N ILE A 102 0.41 -5.34 8.57
CA ILE A 102 -0.13 -5.98 7.37
C ILE A 102 -1.65 -6.10 7.43
N THR A 103 -2.22 -6.31 8.61
CA THR A 103 -3.65 -6.53 8.80
C THR A 103 -4.43 -5.27 9.17
N TYR A 104 -3.76 -4.11 9.33
CA TYR A 104 -4.45 -2.89 9.70
C TYR A 104 -5.52 -2.53 8.65
N PRO A 105 -6.75 -2.17 9.08
CA PRO A 105 -7.87 -1.92 8.16
C PRO A 105 -7.64 -0.68 7.28
N PHE A 106 -8.33 -0.65 6.15
CA PHE A 106 -8.44 0.55 5.32
C PHE A 106 -9.26 1.64 6.03
N HIS A 107 -8.91 2.89 5.80
CA HIS A 107 -9.79 4.00 6.12
C HIS A 107 -10.95 4.02 5.12
N LEU A 108 -12.17 3.88 5.61
CA LEU A 108 -13.38 3.89 4.80
C LEU A 108 -14.13 5.20 5.07
N GLU A 109 -14.14 6.07 4.10
CA GLU A 109 -14.95 7.29 4.11
C GLU A 109 -16.32 6.95 3.51
N ASP A 110 -17.42 7.27 4.20
CA ASP A 110 -18.80 6.97 3.81
C ASP A 110 -19.05 5.50 3.44
N GLY A 111 -18.29 4.57 4.02
CA GLY A 111 -18.41 3.13 3.74
C GLY A 111 -17.90 2.69 2.37
N MET A 112 -17.31 3.59 1.59
CA MET A 112 -16.78 3.27 0.27
C MET A 112 -15.54 2.38 0.37
N LYS A 113 -15.64 1.18 -0.22
CA LYS A 113 -14.52 0.25 -0.29
C LYS A 113 -13.55 0.62 -1.42
N PRO A 114 -12.24 0.51 -1.20
CA PRO A 114 -11.27 0.72 -2.27
C PRO A 114 -11.50 -0.30 -3.40
N ARG A 115 -11.20 0.12 -4.62
CA ARG A 115 -11.26 -0.77 -5.80
C ARG A 115 -10.22 -1.88 -5.67
N PHE A 116 -10.46 -3.04 -6.27
CA PHE A 116 -9.59 -4.22 -6.13
C PHE A 116 -8.11 -3.93 -6.40
N TYR A 117 -7.79 -3.18 -7.46
CA TYR A 117 -6.40 -2.83 -7.79
C TYR A 117 -5.77 -1.84 -6.78
N GLN A 118 -6.58 -0.98 -6.15
CA GLN A 118 -6.12 -0.10 -5.07
C GLN A 118 -5.80 -0.93 -3.82
N GLN A 119 -6.65 -1.91 -3.50
CA GLN A 119 -6.40 -2.85 -2.40
C GLN A 119 -5.08 -3.60 -2.62
N ILE A 120 -4.86 -4.14 -3.82
CA ILE A 120 -3.61 -4.83 -4.17
C ILE A 120 -2.40 -3.90 -4.02
N ALA A 121 -2.47 -2.69 -4.57
CA ALA A 121 -1.36 -1.73 -4.52
C ALA A 121 -1.01 -1.35 -3.09
N VAL A 122 -2.01 -1.02 -2.27
CA VAL A 122 -1.82 -0.67 -0.86
C VAL A 122 -1.28 -1.87 -0.09
N GLN A 123 -1.88 -3.06 -0.25
CA GLN A 123 -1.46 -4.25 0.47
C GLN A 123 0.00 -4.62 0.17
N LYS A 124 0.39 -4.60 -1.11
CA LYS A 124 1.78 -4.89 -1.51
C LYS A 124 2.78 -3.86 -1.01
N ALA A 125 2.41 -2.58 -0.97
CA ALA A 125 3.26 -1.54 -0.38
C ALA A 125 3.43 -1.74 1.13
N ILE A 126 2.36 -2.05 1.85
CA ILE A 126 2.40 -2.34 3.29
C ILE A 126 3.21 -3.60 3.59
N GLU A 127 3.00 -4.69 2.86
CA GLU A 127 3.79 -5.92 2.99
C GLU A 127 5.29 -5.65 2.78
N ALA A 128 5.64 -4.90 1.75
CA ALA A 128 7.03 -4.53 1.47
C ALA A 128 7.63 -3.68 2.61
N SER A 129 6.88 -2.67 3.09
CA SER A 129 7.31 -1.81 4.20
C SER A 129 7.50 -2.60 5.49
N ALA A 130 6.54 -3.47 5.84
CA ALA A 130 6.59 -4.30 7.04
C ALA A 130 7.77 -5.29 7.01
N ASN A 131 8.19 -5.72 5.82
CA ASN A 131 9.39 -6.54 5.58
C ASN A 131 10.66 -5.70 5.35
N ASN A 132 10.67 -4.44 5.79
CA ASN A 132 11.83 -3.53 5.77
C ASN A 132 12.43 -3.29 4.37
N LYS A 133 11.62 -3.36 3.30
CA LYS A 133 12.08 -2.98 1.97
C LYS A 133 12.28 -1.47 1.90
N ASP A 134 13.43 -1.04 1.41
CA ASP A 134 13.81 0.38 1.36
C ASP A 134 13.05 1.16 0.28
N ARG A 135 12.63 0.48 -0.80
CA ARG A 135 12.01 1.13 -1.95
C ARG A 135 10.86 0.31 -2.49
N VAL A 136 9.78 0.99 -2.81
CA VAL A 136 8.59 0.41 -3.47
C VAL A 136 8.21 1.31 -4.65
N LEU A 137 8.04 0.71 -5.82
CA LEU A 137 7.54 1.41 -7.00
C LEU A 137 6.14 0.92 -7.34
N LEU A 138 5.18 1.85 -7.40
CA LEU A 138 3.81 1.61 -7.84
C LEU A 138 3.58 2.34 -9.17
N THR A 139 3.38 1.59 -10.25
CA THR A 139 3.06 2.16 -11.57
C THR A 139 1.56 2.07 -11.81
N LEU A 140 0.92 3.24 -11.91
CA LEU A 140 -0.52 3.38 -12.00
C LEU A 140 -0.89 4.41 -13.07
N ALA A 141 -1.91 4.10 -13.87
CA ALA A 141 -2.44 5.03 -14.88
C ALA A 141 -3.05 6.29 -14.24
N THR A 142 -3.23 7.34 -15.04
CA THR A 142 -3.94 8.55 -14.62
C THR A 142 -5.40 8.22 -14.26
N GLY A 143 -5.95 8.88 -13.25
CA GLY A 143 -7.34 8.67 -12.81
C GLY A 143 -7.58 7.39 -11.98
N THR A 144 -6.55 6.61 -11.63
CA THR A 144 -6.68 5.39 -10.82
C THR A 144 -6.75 5.65 -9.31
N GLY A 145 -6.66 6.91 -8.87
CA GLY A 145 -6.68 7.27 -7.45
C GLY A 145 -5.33 7.09 -6.76
N LYS A 146 -4.23 7.49 -7.42
CA LYS A 146 -2.87 7.43 -6.84
C LYS A 146 -2.79 8.11 -5.48
N THR A 147 -3.39 9.28 -5.32
CA THR A 147 -3.42 10.03 -4.06
C THR A 147 -4.16 9.25 -2.96
N TYR A 148 -5.29 8.62 -3.30
CA TYR A 148 -6.01 7.76 -2.38
C TYR A 148 -5.17 6.55 -1.95
N ILE A 149 -4.46 5.90 -2.88
CA ILE A 149 -3.55 4.79 -2.57
C ILE A 149 -2.44 5.26 -1.62
N ALA A 150 -1.81 6.41 -1.90
CA ALA A 150 -0.79 6.98 -1.05
C ALA A 150 -1.33 7.31 0.36
N PHE A 151 -2.53 7.90 0.44
CA PHE A 151 -3.21 8.15 1.70
C PHE A 151 -3.41 6.86 2.50
N GLN A 152 -3.94 5.80 1.89
CA GLN A 152 -4.18 4.53 2.57
C GLN A 152 -2.88 3.88 3.09
N ILE A 153 -1.79 3.99 2.33
CA ILE A 153 -0.47 3.50 2.78
C ILE A 153 -0.02 4.30 4.01
N VAL A 154 -0.04 5.62 3.94
CA VAL A 154 0.33 6.51 5.04
C VAL A 154 -0.54 6.26 6.27
N TYR A 155 -1.86 6.21 6.09
CA TYR A 155 -2.82 5.96 7.17
C TYR A 155 -2.53 4.65 7.90
N ARG A 156 -2.35 3.55 7.17
CA ARG A 156 -2.11 2.23 7.77
C ARG A 156 -0.78 2.17 8.53
N LEU A 157 0.30 2.70 7.95
CA LEU A 157 1.61 2.78 8.62
C LEU A 157 1.57 3.67 9.87
N PHE A 158 0.87 4.79 9.78
CA PHE A 158 0.70 5.73 10.87
C PHE A 158 -0.09 5.14 12.04
N GLN A 159 -1.24 4.53 11.76
CA GLN A 159 -2.13 3.99 12.77
C GLN A 159 -1.57 2.69 13.40
N SER A 160 -0.89 1.85 12.63
CA SER A 160 -0.19 0.67 13.16
C SER A 160 1.10 1.04 13.90
N LYS A 161 1.49 2.34 13.91
CA LYS A 161 2.74 2.84 14.51
C LYS A 161 3.97 2.13 13.95
N TRP A 162 3.94 1.77 12.66
CA TRP A 162 5.06 1.09 12.04
C TRP A 162 6.27 2.02 11.90
N ASN A 163 7.43 1.57 12.33
CA ASN A 163 8.72 2.22 12.14
C ASN A 163 9.78 1.19 11.81
N LYS A 164 10.71 1.54 10.93
CA LYS A 164 11.82 0.68 10.54
C LYS A 164 12.76 0.36 11.71
N ASP A 165 12.88 1.25 12.69
CA ASP A 165 13.67 1.08 13.91
C ASP A 165 12.98 0.21 14.97
N GLY A 166 11.80 -0.34 14.70
CA GLY A 166 11.02 -1.16 15.62
C GLY A 166 10.34 -0.37 16.75
N SER A 167 10.51 0.95 16.82
CA SER A 167 9.89 1.77 17.86
C SER A 167 8.35 1.75 17.77
N ASN A 168 7.68 1.86 18.93
CA ASN A 168 6.21 1.90 19.00
C ASN A 168 5.67 3.35 19.02
N ARG A 169 6.22 4.22 18.20
CA ARG A 169 5.77 5.60 18.01
C ARG A 169 5.13 5.77 16.65
N ARG A 170 4.35 6.84 16.46
CA ARG A 170 3.86 7.21 15.13
C ARG A 170 5.04 7.57 14.22
N PRO A 171 5.10 7.05 12.98
CA PRO A 171 6.19 7.35 12.06
C PRO A 171 6.17 8.81 11.62
N LYS A 172 7.34 9.33 11.25
CA LYS A 172 7.44 10.58 10.50
C LYS A 172 7.43 10.27 9.02
N ILE A 173 6.50 10.86 8.29
CA ILE A 173 6.23 10.58 6.88
C ILE A 173 6.33 11.89 6.10
N LEU A 174 7.11 11.89 5.03
CA LEU A 174 7.22 13.00 4.09
C LEU A 174 6.52 12.64 2.78
N PHE A 175 5.49 13.40 2.43
CA PHE A 175 4.81 13.33 1.14
C PHE A 175 5.37 14.41 0.22
N LEU A 176 6.02 13.99 -0.86
CA LEU A 176 6.58 14.89 -1.87
C LEU A 176 5.70 14.91 -3.13
N ALA A 177 5.30 16.11 -3.55
CA ALA A 177 4.63 16.33 -4.81
C ALA A 177 5.49 17.19 -5.74
N ASP A 178 5.26 17.05 -7.05
CA ASP A 178 5.96 17.85 -8.06
C ASP A 178 5.33 19.23 -8.26
N ARG A 179 4.03 19.39 -7.97
CA ARG A 179 3.27 20.62 -8.20
C ARG A 179 2.35 20.97 -7.02
N ASN A 180 2.10 22.28 -6.84
CA ASN A 180 1.23 22.81 -5.80
C ASN A 180 -0.21 22.23 -5.83
N ILE A 181 -0.80 22.10 -7.02
CA ILE A 181 -2.16 21.55 -7.20
C ILE A 181 -2.25 20.11 -6.67
N LEU A 182 -1.25 19.29 -6.98
CA LEU A 182 -1.21 17.90 -6.52
C LEU A 182 -1.04 17.81 -5.00
N LYS A 183 -0.27 18.72 -4.42
CA LYS A 183 -0.11 18.83 -2.97
C LYS A 183 -1.44 19.19 -2.29
N SER A 184 -2.15 20.20 -2.76
CA SER A 184 -3.43 20.62 -2.18
C SER A 184 -4.50 19.52 -2.28
N GLN A 185 -4.59 18.84 -3.41
CA GLN A 185 -5.47 17.68 -3.57
C GLN A 185 -5.11 16.53 -2.63
N ALA A 186 -3.82 16.31 -2.40
CA ALA A 186 -3.37 15.30 -1.45
C ALA A 186 -3.75 15.68 -0.02
N ILE A 187 -3.49 16.90 0.42
CA ILE A 187 -3.85 17.38 1.76
C ILE A 187 -5.35 17.19 2.03
N ASN A 188 -6.22 17.54 1.07
CA ASN A 188 -7.65 17.33 1.21
C ASN A 188 -8.03 15.86 1.40
N GLN A 189 -7.34 14.93 0.75
CA GLN A 189 -7.55 13.49 0.92
C GLN A 189 -7.14 13.00 2.32
N PHE A 190 -6.30 13.77 3.02
CA PHE A 190 -5.78 13.42 4.34
C PHE A 190 -6.55 14.11 5.49
N ASN A 191 -7.76 14.64 5.26
CA ASN A 191 -8.55 15.36 6.27
C ASN A 191 -8.72 14.60 7.59
N SER A 192 -8.86 13.27 7.54
CA SER A 192 -8.97 12.44 8.75
C SER A 192 -7.70 12.44 9.63
N MET A 193 -6.59 12.99 9.12
CA MET A 193 -5.30 13.11 9.82
C MET A 193 -4.88 14.58 9.98
N GLU A 194 -5.77 15.55 9.80
CA GLU A 194 -5.47 16.99 9.74
C GLU A 194 -4.59 17.49 10.90
N LYS A 195 -4.84 17.00 12.12
CA LYS A 195 -4.08 17.40 13.32
C LYS A 195 -2.61 16.94 13.32
N ASP A 196 -2.28 15.97 12.50
CA ASP A 196 -0.95 15.37 12.39
C ASP A 196 -0.18 15.85 11.15
N ILE A 197 -0.76 16.78 10.37
CA ILE A 197 -0.21 17.25 9.09
C ILE A 197 0.41 18.63 9.24
N VAL A 198 1.56 18.80 8.61
CA VAL A 198 2.20 20.12 8.42
C VAL A 198 2.66 20.27 6.98
N GLU A 199 2.36 21.41 6.39
CA GLU A 199 2.88 21.80 5.10
C GLU A 199 4.25 22.48 5.25
N ILE A 200 5.24 21.96 4.53
CA ILE A 200 6.58 22.57 4.45
C ILE A 200 6.61 23.49 3.23
N THR A 201 6.72 24.79 3.49
CA THR A 201 6.87 25.80 2.44
C THR A 201 8.17 26.57 2.65
N GLY A 202 8.75 27.13 1.58
CA GLY A 202 9.94 27.98 1.68
C GLY A 202 9.73 29.20 2.62
N LYS A 203 8.49 29.71 2.69
CA LYS A 203 8.12 30.80 3.61
C LYS A 203 8.21 30.35 5.08
N GLU A 204 7.72 29.16 5.40
CA GLU A 204 7.76 28.61 6.76
C GLU A 204 9.20 28.28 7.19
N ILE A 205 10.01 27.75 6.29
CA ILE A 205 11.43 27.48 6.55
C ILE A 205 12.16 28.80 6.84
N ARG A 206 11.98 29.83 6.02
CA ARG A 206 12.60 31.16 6.26
C ARG A 206 12.18 31.77 7.59
N LYS A 207 10.89 31.74 7.94
CA LYS A 207 10.40 32.23 9.25
C LYS A 207 11.02 31.52 10.45
N ARG A 208 11.49 30.28 10.27
CA ARG A 208 12.12 29.45 11.31
C ARG A 208 13.64 29.46 11.24
N GLY A 209 14.24 30.45 10.59
CA GLY A 209 15.71 30.57 10.47
C GLY A 209 16.33 29.40 9.72
N GLY A 210 15.72 28.97 8.61
CA GLY A 210 16.21 27.84 7.80
C GLY A 210 15.81 26.45 8.32
N LYS A 211 15.13 26.33 9.45
CA LYS A 211 14.79 25.04 10.06
C LYS A 211 13.42 24.52 9.57
N VAL A 212 13.40 23.24 9.22
CA VAL A 212 12.16 22.54 8.84
C VAL A 212 11.27 22.30 10.07
N PRO A 213 9.93 22.45 9.97
CA PRO A 213 9.01 22.07 11.05
C PRO A 213 9.21 20.60 11.45
N THR A 214 9.23 20.30 12.74
CA THR A 214 9.39 18.93 13.25
C THR A 214 8.26 18.47 14.18
N ASN A 215 7.25 19.32 14.38
CA ASN A 215 6.19 19.17 15.37
C ASN A 215 4.95 18.39 14.85
N ALA A 216 5.08 17.70 13.71
CA ALA A 216 4.03 16.85 13.14
C ALA A 216 4.58 15.46 12.82
N ASN A 217 3.70 14.59 12.35
CA ASN A 217 4.06 13.25 11.91
C ASN A 217 3.99 13.10 10.39
N VAL A 218 3.12 13.85 9.71
CA VAL A 218 2.97 13.82 8.25
C VAL A 218 3.31 15.20 7.70
N PHE A 219 4.28 15.25 6.81
CA PHE A 219 4.80 16.47 6.21
C PHE A 219 4.49 16.46 4.71
N PHE A 220 3.92 17.56 4.21
CA PHE A 220 3.70 17.78 2.79
C PHE A 220 4.65 18.82 2.25
N ALA A 221 5.34 18.51 1.16
CA ALA A 221 6.25 19.45 0.52
C ALA A 221 6.20 19.30 -1.01
N ILE A 222 6.66 20.35 -1.69
CA ILE A 222 6.98 20.31 -3.12
C ILE A 222 8.48 20.11 -3.23
N TYR A 223 8.90 19.25 -4.13
CA TYR A 223 10.31 18.96 -4.37
C TYR A 223 11.13 20.25 -4.60
N GLN A 224 10.61 21.17 -5.39
CA GLN A 224 11.25 22.46 -5.67
C GLN A 224 11.49 23.29 -4.41
N SER A 225 10.50 23.36 -3.51
CA SER A 225 10.63 24.13 -2.26
C SER A 225 11.73 23.63 -1.34
N ILE A 226 12.06 22.35 -1.40
CA ILE A 226 13.18 21.76 -0.63
C ILE A 226 14.51 21.99 -1.34
N ALA A 227 14.55 21.83 -2.68
CA ALA A 227 15.77 21.97 -3.48
C ALA A 227 16.29 23.42 -3.50
N GLU A 228 15.38 24.42 -3.60
CA GLU A 228 15.75 25.84 -3.59
C GLU A 228 16.31 26.28 -2.24
N ASN A 229 15.76 25.79 -1.14
CA ASN A 229 16.27 26.09 0.19
C ASN A 229 17.66 25.48 0.44
N LYS A 230 17.95 24.30 -0.12
CA LYS A 230 19.27 23.68 -0.01
C LYS A 230 20.34 24.56 -0.69
N LYS A 231 20.08 25.03 -1.91
CA LYS A 231 20.98 25.94 -2.62
C LYS A 231 21.19 27.28 -1.92
N GLN A 232 20.19 27.81 -1.22
CA GLN A 232 20.31 29.05 -0.45
C GLN A 232 21.14 28.86 0.83
N ILE A 233 20.98 27.73 1.51
CA ILE A 233 21.75 27.38 2.70
C ILE A 233 23.22 27.15 2.32
N GLU A 234 23.50 26.46 1.22
CA GLU A 234 24.86 26.25 0.71
C GLU A 234 25.52 27.59 0.35
N LYS A 235 24.83 28.51 -0.32
CA LYS A 235 25.35 29.88 -0.61
C LYS A 235 25.62 30.69 0.65
N THR A 236 24.75 30.64 1.64
CA THR A 236 24.95 31.38 2.90
C THR A 236 26.17 30.85 3.69
N GLN A 237 26.44 29.54 3.61
CA GLN A 237 27.63 28.93 4.21
C GLN A 237 28.92 29.30 3.45
N GLU A 238 28.88 29.34 2.12
CA GLU A 238 30.00 29.80 1.29
C GLU A 238 30.31 31.30 1.56
N ASP A 239 29.28 32.14 1.64
CA ASP A 239 29.42 33.58 1.94
C ASP A 239 29.97 33.81 3.36
N GLU A 240 29.63 32.98 4.36
CA GLU A 240 30.18 33.05 5.75
C GLU A 240 31.64 32.52 5.81
N GLU A 241 32.03 31.51 5.02
CA GLU A 241 33.40 31.02 4.94
C GLU A 241 34.33 32.01 4.24
N ASP A 242 33.85 32.72 3.20
CA ASP A 242 34.63 33.77 2.52
C ASP A 242 34.84 35.02 3.40
N ASP A 243 33.88 35.35 4.26
CA ASP A 243 34.01 36.52 5.18
C ASP A 243 35.00 36.25 6.34
N VAL A 244 35.22 34.98 6.69
CA VAL A 244 36.19 34.57 7.74
C VAL A 244 37.62 34.47 7.17
N SER A 245 37.78 34.24 5.87
CA SER A 245 39.10 34.17 5.21
C SER A 245 39.77 35.53 4.95
N GLY A 246 39.04 36.62 5.16
CA GLY A 246 39.54 38.00 4.98
C GLY A 246 40.25 38.64 6.17
N TYR A 247 40.46 37.91 7.29
CA TYR A 247 41.08 38.40 8.53
C TYR A 247 42.37 37.65 8.92
N TYR A 248 43.26 37.39 7.96
CA TYR A 248 44.64 37.00 8.21
C TYR A 248 45.62 37.73 7.29
#